data_255d33bb05d9e031b0e909f93ed8b2c3
#
_entry.id   255d33bb05d9e031b0e909f93ed8b2c3
#
_cell.length_a   1.000
_cell.length_b   1.000
_cell.length_c   1.000
_cell.angle_alpha   90.00
_cell.angle_beta   90.00
_cell.angle_gamma   90.00
#
_symmetry.space_group_name_H-M   'P 1'
#
loop_
_entity.id
_entity.type
_entity.pdbx_description
1 polymer ?
#
loop_
_entity_poly.entity_id
_entity_poly.type
_entity_poly.pdbx_seq_one_letter_code
_entity_poly.pdbx_strand_id
1 'polypeptide(L)'
;LHDALPIFAYREQCGLDSLLQTAGRCNREGRRGAEESIVYRFRLDECSTPQMLRQNVSALDYTARHQDTLDTPRAIQLYFNELSDLRGPDAVDKHGILDAFLRGIRGCQFPFAQVAEEFRLIENAARTVYLPVGEGAALCEQLRSGHVTRTLLRKLGVYSVSCYKDQFDKLDAAGALELRPDGSAILTDTSCYSEKTGLAMDVETGIGLYF
;
A
#
# COMPACT_ATOMS: atom_id res chain seq x y z
N LEU A 1 17.31 25.14 3.38
CA LEU A 1 17.32 23.76 2.90
C LEU A 1 17.79 23.83 1.46
N HIS A 2 19.07 23.50 1.24
CA HIS A 2 19.69 23.59 -0.06
C HIS A 2 19.11 22.53 -1.00
N ASP A 3 18.75 22.99 -2.19
CA ASP A 3 18.28 22.29 -3.38
C ASP A 3 19.30 21.27 -3.92
N ALA A 4 19.57 20.22 -3.18
CA ALA A 4 20.22 19.04 -3.72
C ALA A 4 19.13 18.19 -4.38
N LEU A 5 18.71 18.59 -5.59
CA LEU A 5 17.90 17.73 -6.42
C LEU A 5 18.71 16.47 -6.74
N PRO A 6 18.11 15.27 -6.58
CA PRO A 6 18.82 14.03 -6.85
C PRO A 6 19.26 14.00 -8.32
N ILE A 7 20.51 13.63 -8.54
CA ILE A 7 21.07 13.44 -9.89
C ILE A 7 20.68 12.06 -10.40
N PHE A 8 20.62 11.10 -9.49
CA PHE A 8 20.24 9.72 -9.74
C PHE A 8 19.06 9.36 -8.87
N ALA A 9 18.16 8.57 -9.41
CA ALA A 9 17.12 7.93 -8.65
C ALA A 9 17.11 6.43 -8.93
N TYR A 10 16.89 5.65 -7.89
CA TYR A 10 16.66 4.21 -7.99
C TYR A 10 15.19 3.95 -7.75
N ARG A 11 14.56 3.24 -8.67
CA ARG A 11 13.13 2.90 -8.56
C ARG A 11 12.96 1.41 -8.71
N GLU A 12 12.38 0.77 -7.69
CA GLU A 12 11.94 -0.60 -7.81
C GLU A 12 10.87 -0.72 -8.89
N GLN A 13 10.69 -1.93 -9.44
CA GLN A 13 9.72 -2.21 -10.49
C GLN A 13 8.36 -1.57 -10.23
N CYS A 14 7.88 -0.78 -11.17
CA CYS A 14 6.64 -0.01 -11.08
C CYS A 14 6.06 0.20 -12.47
N GLY A 15 4.93 0.86 -12.57
CA GLY A 15 4.35 1.31 -13.84
C GLY A 15 5.06 2.51 -14.43
N LEU A 16 4.78 2.79 -15.71
CA LEU A 16 5.36 3.93 -16.44
C LEU A 16 5.03 5.27 -15.79
N ASP A 17 3.80 5.44 -15.30
CA ASP A 17 3.35 6.61 -14.57
C ASP A 17 4.25 6.94 -13.37
N SER A 18 4.56 5.94 -12.57
CA SER A 18 5.43 6.08 -11.40
C SER A 18 6.90 6.30 -11.78
N LEU A 19 7.36 5.66 -12.88
CA LEU A 19 8.70 5.85 -13.40
C LEU A 19 8.92 7.29 -13.90
N LEU A 20 7.97 7.81 -14.68
CA LEU A 20 8.01 9.19 -15.20
C LEU A 20 7.89 10.22 -14.07
N GLN A 21 7.09 9.98 -13.05
CA GLN A 21 7.05 10.84 -11.86
C GLN A 21 8.40 10.88 -11.13
N THR A 22 9.08 9.74 -11.04
CA THR A 22 10.43 9.69 -10.45
C THR A 22 11.43 10.43 -11.32
N ALA A 23 11.38 10.25 -12.64
CA ALA A 23 12.23 10.97 -13.60
C ALA A 23 12.02 12.49 -13.53
N GLY A 24 10.77 12.95 -13.42
CA GLY A 24 10.45 14.36 -13.27
C GLY A 24 10.93 14.98 -11.94
N ARG A 25 11.37 14.19 -10.98
CA ARG A 25 12.04 14.67 -9.75
C ARG A 25 13.56 14.72 -9.88
N CYS A 26 14.14 13.94 -10.81
CA CYS A 26 15.54 14.07 -11.18
C CYS A 26 15.69 15.29 -12.10
N ASN A 27 16.64 16.16 -11.79
CA ASN A 27 16.92 17.37 -12.62
C ASN A 27 15.66 18.23 -12.89
N ARG A 28 14.81 18.38 -11.90
CA ARG A 28 13.51 19.08 -12.00
C ARG A 28 13.61 20.48 -12.61
N GLU A 29 14.74 21.16 -12.41
CA GLU A 29 14.97 22.52 -12.91
C GLU A 29 15.72 22.55 -14.25
N GLY A 30 16.03 21.40 -14.84
CA GLY A 30 16.71 21.30 -16.13
C GLY A 30 18.14 21.86 -16.14
N ARG A 31 18.80 21.96 -14.99
CA ARG A 31 20.15 22.55 -14.85
C ARG A 31 21.26 21.66 -15.38
N ARG A 32 20.96 20.39 -15.65
CA ARG A 32 21.92 19.38 -16.12
C ARG A 32 21.44 18.72 -17.40
N GLY A 33 22.38 18.16 -18.17
CA GLY A 33 22.05 17.37 -19.34
C GLY A 33 21.24 16.10 -18.98
N ALA A 34 20.45 15.63 -19.93
CA ALA A 34 19.67 14.40 -19.73
C ALA A 34 20.56 13.18 -19.41
N GLU A 35 21.79 13.17 -19.94
CA GLU A 35 22.76 12.09 -19.72
C GLU A 35 23.31 12.04 -18.27
N GLU A 36 23.19 13.15 -17.53
CA GLU A 36 23.64 13.25 -16.15
C GLU A 36 22.54 12.93 -15.14
N SER A 37 21.29 12.74 -15.60
CA SER A 37 20.12 12.59 -14.74
C SER A 37 19.40 11.28 -15.07
N ILE A 38 19.82 10.21 -14.41
CA ILE A 38 19.40 8.85 -14.75
C ILE A 38 18.51 8.27 -13.66
N VAL A 39 17.44 7.63 -14.07
CA VAL A 39 16.60 6.78 -13.20
C VAL A 39 16.91 5.32 -13.48
N TYR A 40 17.42 4.63 -12.49
CA TYR A 40 17.69 3.21 -12.55
C TYR A 40 16.47 2.43 -12.05
N ARG A 41 15.89 1.58 -12.90
CA ARG A 41 14.85 0.64 -12.50
C ARG A 41 15.52 -0.67 -12.09
N PHE A 42 15.18 -1.17 -10.91
CA PHE A 42 15.74 -2.42 -10.38
C PHE A 42 14.63 -3.36 -9.87
N ARG A 43 14.98 -4.60 -9.65
CA ARG A 43 14.16 -5.62 -8.99
C ARG A 43 14.97 -6.25 -7.86
N LEU A 44 14.32 -6.46 -6.72
CA LEU A 44 14.89 -7.26 -5.65
C LEU A 44 14.63 -8.75 -5.93
N ASP A 45 15.67 -9.57 -5.85
CA ASP A 45 15.58 -10.98 -6.22
C ASP A 45 14.68 -11.79 -5.27
N GLU A 46 14.64 -11.40 -4.00
CA GLU A 46 13.90 -12.09 -2.94
C GLU A 46 12.49 -11.51 -2.72
N CYS A 47 12.12 -10.46 -3.42
CA CYS A 47 10.82 -9.79 -3.26
C CYS A 47 9.93 -9.98 -4.48
N SER A 48 8.70 -10.44 -4.26
CA SER A 48 7.69 -10.48 -5.32
C SER A 48 7.05 -9.10 -5.49
N THR A 49 6.81 -8.70 -6.72
CA THR A 49 6.03 -7.49 -7.02
C THR A 49 4.64 -7.58 -6.36
N PRO A 50 4.22 -6.58 -5.57
CA PRO A 50 2.89 -6.53 -4.99
C PRO A 50 1.81 -6.76 -6.04
N GLN A 51 0.78 -7.54 -5.70
CA GLN A 51 -0.27 -7.94 -6.65
C GLN A 51 -0.90 -6.74 -7.38
N MET A 52 -1.13 -5.65 -6.66
CA MET A 52 -1.71 -4.42 -7.20
C MET A 52 -0.85 -3.73 -8.25
N LEU A 53 0.47 -4.00 -8.28
CA LEU A 53 1.41 -3.38 -9.22
C LEU A 53 1.78 -4.30 -10.40
N ARG A 54 1.41 -5.58 -10.36
CA ARG A 54 1.82 -6.55 -11.40
C ARG A 54 1.38 -6.15 -12.79
N GLN A 55 0.15 -5.70 -12.95
CA GLN A 55 -0.39 -5.26 -14.25
C GLN A 55 0.34 -4.00 -14.76
N ASN A 56 0.64 -3.06 -13.85
CA ASN A 56 1.39 -1.85 -14.21
C ASN A 56 2.82 -2.19 -14.68
N VAL A 57 3.49 -3.14 -13.99
CA VAL A 57 4.82 -3.62 -14.39
C VAL A 57 4.76 -4.31 -15.74
N SER A 58 3.78 -5.20 -15.96
CA SER A 58 3.60 -5.91 -17.23
C SER A 58 3.35 -4.95 -18.40
N ALA A 59 2.49 -3.95 -18.19
CA ALA A 59 2.21 -2.93 -19.22
C ALA A 59 3.45 -2.08 -19.54
N LEU A 60 4.27 -1.74 -18.53
CA LEU A 60 5.54 -1.07 -18.77
C LEU A 60 6.52 -1.94 -19.54
N ASP A 61 6.65 -3.22 -19.19
CA ASP A 61 7.54 -4.15 -19.87
C ASP A 61 7.11 -4.41 -21.33
N TYR A 62 5.80 -4.42 -21.59
CA TYR A 62 5.26 -4.45 -22.95
C TYR A 62 5.65 -3.17 -23.70
N THR A 63 5.42 -2.00 -23.12
CA THR A 63 5.72 -0.70 -23.74
C THR A 63 7.21 -0.57 -24.05
N ALA A 64 8.10 -0.96 -23.14
CA ALA A 64 9.54 -0.89 -23.31
C ALA A 64 10.08 -1.81 -24.42
N ARG A 65 9.35 -2.87 -24.77
CA ARG A 65 9.70 -3.73 -25.92
C ARG A 65 9.28 -3.15 -27.27
N HIS A 66 8.35 -2.17 -27.27
CA HIS A 66 7.76 -1.63 -28.50
C HIS A 66 8.11 -0.16 -28.73
N GLN A 67 8.76 0.49 -27.77
CA GLN A 67 9.16 1.89 -27.83
C GLN A 67 10.58 2.05 -27.28
N ASP A 68 11.45 2.69 -28.05
CA ASP A 68 12.83 2.97 -27.64
C ASP A 68 12.90 4.06 -26.57
N THR A 69 11.89 4.95 -26.55
CA THR A 69 11.82 6.09 -25.63
C THR A 69 10.48 6.09 -24.91
N LEU A 70 10.51 6.14 -23.58
CA LEU A 70 9.33 5.94 -22.73
C LEU A 70 8.60 7.23 -22.35
N ASP A 71 9.21 8.39 -22.49
CA ASP A 71 8.67 9.71 -22.14
C ASP A 71 7.89 10.40 -23.27
N THR A 72 7.66 9.69 -24.36
CA THR A 72 6.90 10.20 -25.50
C THR A 72 5.39 10.01 -25.31
N PRO A 73 4.54 10.90 -25.87
CA PRO A 73 3.11 10.73 -25.85
C PRO A 73 2.64 9.37 -26.40
N ARG A 74 3.36 8.85 -27.42
CA ARG A 74 3.06 7.55 -28.02
C ARG A 74 3.33 6.39 -27.05
N ALA A 75 4.44 6.42 -26.33
CA ALA A 75 4.77 5.41 -25.34
C ALA A 75 3.75 5.43 -24.17
N ILE A 76 3.39 6.63 -23.72
CA ILE A 76 2.39 6.82 -22.66
C ILE A 76 1.03 6.26 -23.12
N GLN A 77 0.60 6.58 -24.33
CA GLN A 77 -0.65 6.05 -24.87
C GLN A 77 -0.64 4.52 -24.97
N LEU A 78 0.46 3.96 -25.47
CA LEU A 78 0.63 2.49 -25.58
C LEU A 78 0.56 1.83 -24.22
N TYR A 79 1.23 2.41 -23.21
CA TYR A 79 1.18 1.91 -21.83
C TYR A 79 -0.24 1.89 -21.25
N PHE A 80 -0.98 2.98 -21.40
CA PHE A 80 -2.34 3.03 -20.85
C PHE A 80 -3.33 2.16 -21.61
N ASN A 81 -3.17 1.98 -22.91
CA ASN A 81 -3.96 1.02 -23.68
C ASN A 81 -3.72 -0.41 -23.19
N GLU A 82 -2.46 -0.83 -23.10
CA GLU A 82 -2.10 -2.15 -22.58
C GLU A 82 -2.60 -2.36 -21.15
N LEU A 83 -2.45 -1.35 -20.28
CA LEU A 83 -2.94 -1.42 -18.90
C LEU A 83 -4.47 -1.55 -18.85
N SER A 84 -5.19 -0.87 -19.74
CA SER A 84 -6.64 -0.98 -19.87
C SER A 84 -7.05 -2.37 -20.32
N ASP A 85 -6.36 -2.94 -21.31
CA ASP A 85 -6.62 -4.28 -21.82
C ASP A 85 -6.36 -5.36 -20.76
N LEU A 86 -5.27 -5.22 -20.00
CA LEU A 86 -4.94 -6.13 -18.89
C LEU A 86 -5.96 -6.07 -17.73
N ARG A 87 -6.55 -4.91 -17.48
CA ARG A 87 -7.54 -4.71 -16.41
C ARG A 87 -8.93 -5.18 -16.82
N GLY A 88 -9.24 -5.10 -18.10
CA GLY A 88 -10.57 -5.36 -18.64
C GLY A 88 -11.57 -4.22 -18.46
N PRO A 89 -12.72 -4.28 -19.14
CA PRO A 89 -13.71 -3.19 -19.18
C PRO A 89 -14.33 -2.89 -17.81
N ASP A 90 -14.49 -3.89 -16.96
CA ASP A 90 -15.15 -3.74 -15.65
C ASP A 90 -14.25 -3.09 -14.58
N ALA A 91 -12.95 -2.96 -14.85
CA ALA A 91 -12.01 -2.41 -13.87
C ALA A 91 -12.14 -0.91 -13.66
N VAL A 92 -12.74 -0.19 -14.61
CA VAL A 92 -12.90 1.27 -14.54
C VAL A 92 -14.03 1.66 -13.58
N ASP A 93 -15.06 0.84 -13.46
CA ASP A 93 -16.21 1.08 -12.57
C ASP A 93 -16.62 -0.18 -11.80
N LYS A 94 -15.68 -0.81 -11.13
CA LYS A 94 -15.85 -2.06 -10.37
C LYS A 94 -17.01 -2.05 -9.38
N HIS A 95 -17.34 -0.87 -8.85
CA HIS A 95 -18.42 -0.68 -7.88
C HIS A 95 -19.70 -0.07 -8.48
N GLY A 96 -19.79 0.10 -9.80
CA GLY A 96 -20.95 0.69 -10.46
C GLY A 96 -21.22 2.15 -10.08
N ILE A 97 -20.18 2.90 -9.74
CA ILE A 97 -20.27 4.31 -9.29
C ILE A 97 -20.77 5.21 -10.40
N LEU A 98 -20.25 5.03 -11.62
CA LEU A 98 -20.71 5.79 -12.79
C LEU A 98 -22.17 5.51 -13.08
N ASP A 99 -22.59 4.25 -13.02
CA ASP A 99 -23.98 3.86 -13.18
C ASP A 99 -24.89 4.44 -12.09
N ALA A 100 -24.41 4.49 -10.85
CA ALA A 100 -25.16 5.12 -9.76
C ALA A 100 -25.38 6.61 -10.01
N PHE A 101 -24.38 7.34 -10.48
CA PHE A 101 -24.51 8.73 -10.88
C PHE A 101 -25.42 8.91 -12.09
N LEU A 102 -25.29 8.11 -13.14
CA LEU A 102 -26.12 8.18 -14.34
C LEU A 102 -27.61 7.95 -14.02
N ARG A 103 -27.92 7.03 -13.11
CA ARG A 103 -29.28 6.84 -12.59
C ARG A 103 -29.77 8.06 -11.81
N GLY A 104 -28.89 8.65 -10.98
CA GLY A 104 -29.18 9.83 -10.19
C GLY A 104 -29.50 11.07 -11.00
N ILE A 105 -28.89 11.26 -12.17
CA ILE A 105 -29.13 12.37 -13.08
C ILE A 105 -30.63 12.43 -13.49
N ARG A 106 -31.22 11.27 -13.78
CA ARG A 106 -32.62 11.20 -14.23
C ARG A 106 -33.64 11.62 -13.17
N GLY A 107 -33.30 11.42 -11.88
CA GLY A 107 -34.15 11.73 -10.74
C GLY A 107 -33.71 12.97 -9.96
N CYS A 108 -32.70 13.71 -10.40
CA CYS A 108 -32.06 14.79 -9.63
C CYS A 108 -31.66 14.36 -8.20
N GLN A 109 -31.34 13.07 -8.01
CA GLN A 109 -30.94 12.47 -6.73
C GLN A 109 -29.57 11.85 -6.90
N PHE A 110 -28.55 12.53 -6.41
CA PHE A 110 -27.18 12.02 -6.51
C PHE A 110 -26.80 11.22 -5.26
N PRO A 111 -26.33 9.97 -5.41
CA PRO A 111 -26.04 9.07 -4.29
C PRO A 111 -24.66 9.34 -3.69
N PHE A 112 -24.37 10.60 -3.30
CA PHE A 112 -23.02 10.97 -2.80
C PHE A 112 -22.60 10.19 -1.56
N ALA A 113 -23.51 9.92 -0.63
CA ALA A 113 -23.18 9.17 0.59
C ALA A 113 -22.79 7.72 0.25
N GLN A 114 -23.61 7.04 -0.59
CA GLN A 114 -23.34 5.69 -1.05
C GLN A 114 -22.01 5.62 -1.82
N VAL A 115 -21.80 6.54 -2.76
CA VAL A 115 -20.57 6.61 -3.54
C VAL A 115 -19.35 6.85 -2.65
N ALA A 116 -19.46 7.71 -1.61
CA ALA A 116 -18.37 7.95 -0.68
C ALA A 116 -17.98 6.68 0.14
N GLU A 117 -18.94 5.80 0.41
CA GLU A 117 -18.68 4.53 1.08
C GLU A 117 -18.02 3.50 0.15
N GLU A 118 -18.45 3.45 -1.11
CA GLU A 118 -17.99 2.49 -2.11
C GLU A 118 -16.71 2.95 -2.82
N PHE A 119 -16.48 4.25 -2.94
CA PHE A 119 -15.27 4.80 -3.56
C PHE A 119 -14.08 4.66 -2.65
N ARG A 120 -13.37 3.55 -2.80
CA ARG A 120 -12.11 3.28 -2.10
C ARG A 120 -10.98 3.21 -3.11
N LEU A 121 -10.14 4.23 -3.12
CA LEU A 121 -8.94 4.28 -3.97
C LEU A 121 -7.90 3.21 -3.56
N ILE A 122 -7.85 2.93 -2.26
CA ILE A 122 -7.00 1.88 -1.68
C ILE A 122 -7.92 1.02 -0.82
N GLU A 123 -8.07 -0.25 -1.19
CA GLU A 123 -8.71 -1.23 -0.33
C GLU A 123 -7.78 -1.45 0.88
N ASN A 124 -8.07 -0.76 1.97
CA ASN A 124 -7.28 -0.88 3.19
C ASN A 124 -7.66 -2.19 3.90
N ALA A 125 -7.08 -3.28 3.44
CA ALA A 125 -7.18 -4.59 4.10
C ALA A 125 -6.24 -4.71 5.32
N ALA A 126 -5.54 -3.63 5.68
CA ALA A 126 -4.62 -3.64 6.79
C ALA A 126 -5.38 -3.64 8.12
N ARG A 127 -4.91 -4.47 9.06
CA ARG A 127 -5.40 -4.54 10.43
C ARG A 127 -4.38 -3.93 11.38
N THR A 128 -4.87 -3.25 12.40
CA THR A 128 -4.00 -2.61 13.39
C THR A 128 -3.63 -3.59 14.49
N VAL A 129 -2.34 -3.72 14.75
CA VAL A 129 -1.79 -4.44 15.90
C VAL A 129 -1.13 -3.43 16.83
N TYR A 130 -1.63 -3.33 18.06
CA TYR A 130 -1.06 -2.48 19.10
C TYR A 130 0.09 -3.22 19.81
N LEU A 131 1.17 -2.50 20.04
CA LEU A 131 2.42 -3.04 20.61
C LEU A 131 2.53 -2.61 22.08
N PRO A 132 2.56 -3.56 23.04
CA PRO A 132 2.75 -3.25 24.46
C PRO A 132 4.22 -3.02 24.78
N VAL A 133 4.88 -2.07 24.08
CA VAL A 133 6.29 -1.71 24.28
C VAL A 133 6.39 -0.30 24.87
N GLY A 134 7.33 -0.11 25.78
CA GLY A 134 7.51 1.18 26.46
C GLY A 134 6.21 1.68 27.10
N GLU A 135 5.82 2.93 26.83
CA GLU A 135 4.55 3.51 27.30
C GLU A 135 3.31 2.85 26.68
N GLY A 136 3.47 2.16 25.53
CA GLY A 136 2.41 1.41 24.87
C GLY A 136 1.82 0.32 25.76
N ALA A 137 2.61 -0.26 26.67
CA ALA A 137 2.13 -1.27 27.61
C ALA A 137 0.99 -0.74 28.50
N ALA A 138 1.18 0.42 29.13
CA ALA A 138 0.15 1.05 29.97
C ALA A 138 -1.08 1.48 29.16
N LEU A 139 -0.89 1.90 27.91
CA LEU A 139 -1.99 2.27 27.02
C LEU A 139 -2.79 1.02 26.56
N CYS A 140 -2.12 -0.09 26.30
CA CYS A 140 -2.78 -1.36 26.01
C CYS A 140 -3.62 -1.88 27.18
N GLU A 141 -3.14 -1.73 28.44
CA GLU A 141 -3.92 -2.07 29.62
C GLU A 141 -5.17 -1.18 29.76
N GLN A 142 -5.05 0.13 29.51
CA GLN A 142 -6.23 1.01 29.45
C GLN A 142 -7.21 0.58 28.35
N LEU A 143 -6.70 0.13 27.20
CA LEU A 143 -7.54 -0.38 26.12
C LEU A 143 -8.27 -1.66 26.53
N ARG A 144 -7.61 -2.58 27.28
CA ARG A 144 -8.20 -3.80 27.83
C ARG A 144 -9.31 -3.52 28.84
N SER A 145 -9.14 -2.49 29.68
CA SER A 145 -10.14 -2.09 30.68
C SER A 145 -11.46 -1.57 30.09
N GLY A 146 -11.54 -1.41 28.77
CA GLY A 146 -12.75 -0.98 28.07
C GLY A 146 -12.98 0.54 28.03
N HIS A 147 -12.11 1.34 28.63
CA HIS A 147 -12.20 2.80 28.57
C HIS A 147 -11.61 3.36 27.28
N VAL A 148 -12.30 3.09 26.16
CA VAL A 148 -11.83 3.52 24.83
C VAL A 148 -12.20 4.97 24.61
N THR A 149 -11.21 5.85 24.57
CA THR A 149 -11.38 7.25 24.21
C THR A 149 -10.60 7.61 22.94
N ARG A 150 -11.04 8.65 22.23
CA ARG A 150 -10.32 9.14 21.04
C ARG A 150 -8.88 9.54 21.38
N THR A 151 -8.65 10.07 22.58
CA THR A 151 -7.31 10.45 23.07
C THR A 151 -6.43 9.22 23.29
N LEU A 152 -6.98 8.12 23.85
CA LEU A 152 -6.28 6.87 24.03
C LEU A 152 -5.88 6.28 22.66
N LEU A 153 -6.81 6.18 21.71
CA LEU A 153 -6.54 5.67 20.37
C LEU A 153 -5.47 6.49 19.63
N ARG A 154 -5.50 7.83 19.80
CA ARG A 154 -4.46 8.70 19.21
C ARG A 154 -3.07 8.41 19.80
N LYS A 155 -2.96 8.20 21.11
CA LYS A 155 -1.70 7.83 21.76
C LYS A 155 -1.24 6.43 21.34
N LEU A 156 -2.15 5.47 21.31
CA LEU A 156 -1.88 4.10 20.84
C LEU A 156 -1.43 4.05 19.39
N GLY A 157 -1.83 5.00 18.55
CA GLY A 157 -1.40 5.07 17.16
C GLY A 157 0.14 5.14 16.99
N VAL A 158 0.87 5.67 17.97
CA VAL A 158 2.34 5.69 17.99
C VAL A 158 2.93 4.30 18.28
N TYR A 159 2.17 3.47 18.99
CA TYR A 159 2.53 2.11 19.39
C TYR A 159 1.71 1.10 18.59
N SER A 160 1.57 1.30 17.30
CA SER A 160 0.81 0.41 16.45
C SER A 160 1.52 0.12 15.13
N VAL A 161 1.27 -1.08 14.59
CA VAL A 161 1.69 -1.51 13.27
C VAL A 161 0.48 -1.89 12.46
N SER A 162 0.45 -1.50 11.20
CA SER A 162 -0.56 -1.93 10.24
C SER A 162 -0.06 -3.17 9.52
N CYS A 163 -0.75 -4.29 9.73
CA CYS A 163 -0.43 -5.56 9.10
C CYS A 163 -1.37 -5.85 7.93
N TYR A 164 -0.86 -6.42 6.85
CA TYR A 164 -1.71 -7.03 5.84
C TYR A 164 -2.44 -8.26 6.43
N LYS A 165 -3.58 -8.59 5.82
CA LYS A 165 -4.42 -9.68 6.31
C LYS A 165 -3.63 -10.98 6.51
N ASP A 166 -2.80 -11.36 5.56
CA ASP A 166 -2.03 -12.61 5.61
C ASP A 166 -1.03 -12.65 6.79
N GLN A 167 -0.44 -11.49 7.12
CA GLN A 167 0.47 -11.35 8.26
C GLN A 167 -0.29 -11.42 9.58
N PHE A 168 -1.42 -10.73 9.63
CA PHE A 168 -2.30 -10.74 10.79
C PHE A 168 -2.81 -12.14 11.08
N ASP A 169 -3.28 -12.85 10.06
CA ASP A 169 -3.79 -14.23 10.18
C ASP A 169 -2.69 -15.20 10.67
N LYS A 170 -1.42 -15.02 10.24
CA LYS A 170 -0.28 -15.82 10.73
C LYS A 170 0.01 -15.55 12.21
N LEU A 171 0.00 -14.30 12.65
CA LEU A 171 0.21 -13.93 14.05
C LEU A 171 -0.93 -14.44 14.93
N ASP A 172 -2.16 -14.39 14.45
CA ASP A 172 -3.33 -14.92 15.16
C ASP A 172 -3.24 -16.44 15.30
N ALA A 173 -2.93 -17.13 14.21
CA ALA A 173 -2.73 -18.59 14.21
C ALA A 173 -1.59 -19.04 15.14
N ALA A 174 -0.57 -18.21 15.32
CA ALA A 174 0.52 -18.45 16.29
C ALA A 174 0.12 -18.13 17.74
N GLY A 175 -1.08 -17.62 17.98
CA GLY A 175 -1.53 -17.21 19.32
C GLY A 175 -0.84 -15.95 19.86
N ALA A 176 -0.17 -15.18 18.97
CA ALA A 176 0.57 -13.98 19.32
C ALA A 176 -0.31 -12.73 19.44
N LEU A 177 -1.61 -12.84 19.17
CA LEU A 177 -2.55 -11.72 19.17
C LEU A 177 -3.70 -11.91 20.13
N GLU A 178 -4.08 -10.84 20.82
CA GLU A 178 -5.35 -10.70 21.52
C GLU A 178 -6.30 -9.90 20.64
N LEU A 179 -7.29 -10.59 20.05
CA LEU A 179 -8.24 -9.97 19.12
C LEU A 179 -9.23 -9.06 19.85
N ARG A 180 -9.61 -7.98 19.18
CA ARG A 180 -10.59 -7.03 19.67
C ARG A 180 -11.84 -6.96 18.79
N PRO A 181 -13.00 -6.56 19.37
CA PRO A 181 -14.26 -6.48 18.62
C PRO A 181 -14.26 -5.53 17.43
N ASP A 182 -13.39 -4.50 17.43
CA ASP A 182 -13.23 -3.53 16.35
C ASP A 182 -12.34 -4.03 15.21
N GLY A 183 -11.86 -5.27 15.27
CA GLY A 183 -10.97 -5.88 14.29
C GLY A 183 -9.50 -5.51 14.43
N SER A 184 -9.12 -4.72 15.43
CA SER A 184 -7.72 -4.54 15.86
C SER A 184 -7.26 -5.66 16.78
N ALA A 185 -5.98 -5.72 17.11
CA ALA A 185 -5.43 -6.67 18.05
C ALA A 185 -4.36 -6.02 18.94
N ILE A 186 -4.07 -6.65 20.08
CA ILE A 186 -2.91 -6.33 20.92
C ILE A 186 -1.93 -7.49 20.79
N LEU A 187 -0.66 -7.18 20.54
CA LEU A 187 0.40 -8.18 20.52
C LEU A 187 0.59 -8.75 21.94
N THR A 188 0.47 -10.05 22.09
CA THR A 188 0.67 -10.74 23.39
C THR A 188 2.09 -11.30 23.49
N ASP A 189 2.63 -11.78 22.40
CA ASP A 189 4.01 -12.26 22.32
C ASP A 189 4.95 -11.16 21.81
N THR A 190 5.60 -10.48 22.73
CA THR A 190 6.54 -9.39 22.41
C THR A 190 7.81 -9.86 21.73
N SER A 191 8.11 -11.16 21.70
CA SER A 191 9.25 -11.72 20.95
C SER A 191 9.06 -11.56 19.43
N CYS A 192 7.81 -11.42 18.98
CA CYS A 192 7.48 -11.15 17.59
C CYS A 192 7.78 -9.70 17.14
N TYR A 193 8.28 -8.83 18.04
CA TYR A 193 8.58 -7.45 17.72
C TYR A 193 10.01 -7.06 18.14
N SER A 194 10.70 -6.32 17.29
CA SER A 194 12.01 -5.72 17.56
C SER A 194 12.03 -4.28 17.10
N GLU A 195 12.64 -3.38 17.89
CA GLU A 195 12.82 -1.98 17.48
C GLU A 195 13.67 -1.81 16.22
N LYS A 196 14.53 -2.78 15.91
CA LYS A 196 15.42 -2.74 14.74
C LYS A 196 14.75 -3.22 13.45
N THR A 197 13.91 -4.24 13.55
CA THR A 197 13.32 -4.93 12.38
C THR A 197 11.81 -4.80 12.30
N GLY A 198 11.16 -4.25 13.33
CA GLY A 198 9.72 -4.17 13.43
C GLY A 198 9.07 -5.50 13.83
N LEU A 199 7.84 -5.70 13.38
CA LEU A 199 7.06 -6.91 13.63
C LEU A 199 7.56 -8.05 12.74
N ALA A 200 7.76 -9.24 13.31
CA ALA A 200 8.22 -10.41 12.57
C ALA A 200 7.22 -10.81 11.48
N MET A 201 7.73 -11.05 10.28
CA MET A 201 6.92 -11.45 9.11
C MET A 201 6.68 -12.96 9.08
N ASP A 202 7.62 -13.74 9.59
CA ASP A 202 7.57 -15.20 9.69
C ASP A 202 7.54 -15.58 11.16
N VAL A 203 6.37 -15.91 11.65
CA VAL A 203 6.17 -16.49 12.98
C VAL A 203 6.01 -17.99 12.79
N GLU A 204 6.88 -18.78 13.42
CA GLU A 204 6.70 -20.23 13.44
C GLU A 204 5.40 -20.55 14.18
N THR A 205 4.42 -21.04 13.44
CA THR A 205 3.24 -21.65 14.07
C THR A 205 3.71 -22.88 14.78
N GLY A 206 3.72 -22.85 16.10
CA GLY A 206 4.09 -23.99 16.91
C GLY A 206 3.29 -25.22 16.47
N ILE A 207 3.98 -26.25 16.04
CA ILE A 207 3.38 -27.57 15.80
C ILE A 207 2.94 -28.06 17.17
N GLY A 208 1.62 -28.01 17.41
CA GLY A 208 1.04 -28.59 18.62
C GLY A 208 1.41 -30.06 18.69
N LEU A 209 2.34 -30.40 19.56
CA LEU A 209 2.58 -31.79 19.95
C LEU A 209 1.34 -32.23 20.72
N TYR A 210 0.45 -32.91 20.04
CA TYR A 210 -0.58 -33.70 20.69
C TYR A 210 0.09 -34.95 21.31
N PHE A 211 0.16 -34.98 22.62
CA PHE A 211 0.46 -36.17 23.38
C PHE A 211 -0.83 -36.89 23.72
#